data_71e47b6676b906e8f0b24892ec46907e
#
_entry.id   71e47b6676b906e8f0b24892ec46907e
#
_cell.length_a   1.000
_cell.length_b   1.000
_cell.length_c   1.000
_cell.angle_alpha   90.00
_cell.angle_beta   90.00
_cell.angle_gamma   90.00
#
_symmetry.space_group_name_H-M   'P 1'
#
loop_
_entity.id
_entity.type
_entity.pdbx_description
1 polymer ?
#
loop_
_entity_poly.entity_id
_entity_poly.type
_entity_poly.pdbx_seq_one_letter_code
_entity_poly.pdbx_strand_id
1 'polypeptide(L)'
;MKKKGFFISLITSLMMIFSFSIPTYADVQNVQNGQNGTTLINANVTAAPSWERVFDWSINKSVTPNVWNLFQGDTGTSKYNIAVTKGTGIDYKKITGIVTVTNGGAESTENLSITVRLTNPSGSVLYLSVPVDISGNPVLDPGETGNYSYTIDYPAANLSLTYKVTADITITNHSGSLGTPKGPSPSSDGFSFPSSPVLVNDVIHVDDTNGSSYLFNTSGSVSYDKTFSALDKGTNVNTATIKETGADSTASVTVNTYALDVSKTANTAFTRTYTWTINKTGDQSEITLALNEIFPVNYKVTVDGKYTDINWKAAGTISVHNPAPMAAVINSISDIVAPDIAASTNFGVTFPYILDAGATLNGTYSANLPDTADRINTASAVLQNYAYDSNGNTAPNGTTAFSGTANVSFANASINLVDESVNVTDSLAGTLGTLSYTDVLPKTYTYLWTVGPYASSGDYTVNNTATFTTNDTGITGSSSWSVIIHLPSHGATLTIGYWKTHAGFGPQKDVVTQYLPIWLGTPNGAKSVNVTSASLAVKYLSMNGDASNGINKLYAQLLAAKLNIANGADGTVINKTIAAADAFLSTNNSSSWSSLSKTNKNLVLGWASTLDNYNNGLMGVPHAVE
;
A
#
# COMPACT_ATOMS: atom_id res chain seq x y z
N MET A 1 -26.48 -3.76 -1.80
CA MET A 1 -26.81 -3.09 -3.08
C MET A 1 -26.61 -1.60 -2.91
N LYS A 2 -25.52 -1.02 -3.39
CA LYS A 2 -25.36 0.42 -3.62
C LYS A 2 -24.53 0.59 -4.88
N LYS A 3 -25.14 1.21 -5.88
CA LYS A 3 -24.54 1.47 -7.19
C LYS A 3 -23.37 2.45 -7.04
N LYS A 4 -22.19 2.08 -7.54
CA LYS A 4 -21.08 3.01 -7.74
C LYS A 4 -21.37 3.81 -9.02
N GLY A 5 -21.64 5.08 -8.87
CA GLY A 5 -21.71 6.01 -9.98
C GLY A 5 -20.30 6.33 -10.48
N PHE A 6 -20.09 6.13 -11.75
CA PHE A 6 -18.90 6.52 -12.50
C PHE A 6 -19.01 8.02 -12.77
N PHE A 7 -18.21 8.84 -12.12
CA PHE A 7 -18.10 10.24 -12.47
C PHE A 7 -17.11 10.39 -13.62
N ILE A 8 -17.65 10.58 -14.81
CA ILE A 8 -16.90 11.08 -15.97
C ILE A 8 -16.72 12.58 -15.72
N SER A 9 -15.49 13.01 -15.50
CA SER A 9 -15.12 14.41 -15.49
C SER A 9 -15.25 14.97 -16.90
N LEU A 10 -16.37 15.65 -17.13
CA LEU A 10 -16.61 16.41 -18.34
C LEU A 10 -15.81 17.71 -18.22
N ILE A 11 -14.66 17.78 -18.90
CA ILE A 11 -13.95 19.04 -19.11
C ILE A 11 -14.85 19.86 -20.02
N THR A 12 -15.65 20.73 -19.45
CA THR A 12 -16.34 21.79 -20.17
C THR A 12 -15.30 22.81 -20.60
N SER A 13 -14.82 22.63 -21.84
CA SER A 13 -14.09 23.66 -22.55
C SER A 13 -15.00 24.88 -22.64
N LEU A 14 -14.69 25.92 -21.88
CA LEU A 14 -15.36 27.21 -21.97
C LEU A 14 -15.01 27.83 -23.32
N MET A 15 -15.88 27.60 -24.29
CA MET A 15 -15.79 28.20 -25.61
C MET A 15 -16.18 29.66 -25.45
N MET A 16 -15.19 30.52 -25.19
CA MET A 16 -15.38 31.98 -25.28
C MET A 16 -15.69 32.31 -26.73
N ILE A 17 -16.95 32.70 -26.99
CA ILE A 17 -17.35 33.25 -28.27
C ILE A 17 -16.71 34.64 -28.36
N PHE A 18 -15.54 34.70 -28.97
CA PHE A 18 -15.04 35.97 -29.45
C PHE A 18 -15.90 36.41 -30.65
N SER A 19 -16.51 37.57 -30.54
CA SER A 19 -17.11 38.26 -31.67
C SER A 19 -16.00 38.53 -32.70
N PHE A 20 -15.98 37.68 -33.73
CA PHE A 20 -15.11 37.93 -34.89
C PHE A 20 -15.63 39.17 -35.60
N SER A 21 -14.88 40.24 -35.54
CA SER A 21 -14.91 41.27 -36.59
C SER A 21 -14.52 40.58 -37.90
N ILE A 22 -15.40 40.65 -38.87
CA ILE A 22 -15.19 40.07 -40.20
C ILE A 22 -13.90 40.69 -40.74
N PRO A 23 -12.85 39.93 -41.04
CA PRO A 23 -11.65 40.51 -41.62
C PRO A 23 -11.99 40.99 -43.00
N THR A 24 -11.73 42.27 -43.24
CA THR A 24 -11.71 42.78 -44.60
C THR A 24 -10.65 42.00 -45.38
N TYR A 25 -11.02 41.54 -46.54
CA TYR A 25 -10.18 40.73 -47.41
C TYR A 25 -8.84 41.39 -47.67
N ALA A 26 -7.77 40.79 -47.19
CA ALA A 26 -6.43 41.18 -47.60
C ALA A 26 -6.14 40.63 -48.99
N ASP A 27 -5.48 41.42 -49.74
CA ASP A 27 -5.09 41.34 -51.13
C ASP A 27 -5.09 39.94 -51.76
N VAL A 28 -6.07 39.67 -52.66
CA VAL A 28 -6.06 38.48 -53.50
C VAL A 28 -5.00 38.70 -54.55
N GLN A 29 -3.85 38.10 -54.41
CA GLN A 29 -2.88 38.08 -55.50
C GLN A 29 -3.45 37.29 -56.67
N ASN A 30 -3.99 37.99 -57.65
CA ASN A 30 -4.42 37.41 -58.91
C ASN A 30 -3.19 36.86 -59.68
N VAL A 31 -3.08 35.58 -59.81
CA VAL A 31 -2.08 34.94 -60.69
C VAL A 31 -2.62 34.81 -62.09
N GLN A 32 -1.86 35.21 -63.05
CA GLN A 32 -2.23 35.23 -64.49
C GLN A 32 -2.64 33.86 -65.02
N ASN A 33 -3.65 33.86 -65.90
CA ASN A 33 -4.10 32.70 -66.65
C ASN A 33 -2.94 31.99 -67.37
N GLY A 34 -2.67 30.77 -66.98
CA GLY A 34 -1.75 29.87 -67.65
C GLY A 34 -2.44 28.87 -68.53
N GLN A 35 -1.71 28.31 -69.44
CA GLN A 35 -2.21 27.38 -70.44
C GLN A 35 -2.34 25.95 -69.90
N ASN A 36 -3.35 25.27 -70.38
CA ASN A 36 -3.61 23.81 -70.35
C ASN A 36 -2.96 22.94 -69.27
N GLY A 37 -3.79 22.34 -68.43
CA GLY A 37 -3.43 21.24 -67.56
C GLY A 37 -2.61 21.62 -66.31
N THR A 38 -2.72 22.82 -65.88
CA THR A 38 -2.00 23.36 -64.70
C THR A 38 -2.93 23.87 -63.61
N THR A 39 -2.42 23.99 -62.41
CA THR A 39 -3.17 24.43 -61.24
C THR A 39 -2.92 25.90 -60.92
N LEU A 40 -3.95 26.59 -60.49
CA LEU A 40 -3.91 27.93 -59.94
C LEU A 40 -4.32 27.90 -58.49
N ILE A 41 -3.60 28.56 -57.65
CA ILE A 41 -3.93 28.62 -56.22
C ILE A 41 -4.33 30.04 -55.83
N ASN A 42 -5.48 30.17 -55.16
CA ASN A 42 -5.87 31.33 -54.39
C ASN A 42 -5.76 31.00 -52.92
N ALA A 43 -5.29 31.92 -52.12
CA ALA A 43 -5.09 31.66 -50.71
C ALA A 43 -5.26 32.91 -49.89
N ASN A 44 -5.64 32.70 -48.66
CA ASN A 44 -5.62 33.69 -47.59
C ASN A 44 -4.98 33.11 -46.30
N VAL A 45 -4.65 33.98 -45.38
CA VAL A 45 -4.15 33.58 -44.06
C VAL A 45 -4.72 34.52 -43.01
N THR A 46 -5.20 33.94 -41.94
CA THR A 46 -5.64 34.68 -40.75
C THR A 46 -4.60 34.55 -39.64
N ALA A 47 -4.55 35.50 -38.71
CA ALA A 47 -3.67 35.45 -37.55
C ALA A 47 -4.39 36.01 -36.33
N ALA A 48 -4.41 35.27 -35.27
CA ALA A 48 -5.00 35.68 -33.99
C ALA A 48 -3.94 35.52 -32.87
N PRO A 49 -3.38 36.59 -32.41
CA PRO A 49 -2.40 36.56 -31.31
C PRO A 49 -3.11 36.35 -29.97
N SER A 50 -2.49 35.59 -29.14
CA SER A 50 -2.90 35.41 -27.74
C SER A 50 -1.70 35.48 -26.80
N TRP A 51 -1.94 35.92 -25.61
CA TRP A 51 -0.97 35.92 -24.53
C TRP A 51 -1.64 35.49 -23.26
N GLU A 52 -1.19 34.38 -22.76
CA GLU A 52 -1.61 33.83 -21.48
C GLU A 52 -0.42 33.85 -20.51
N ARG A 53 -0.68 34.13 -19.27
CA ARG A 53 0.25 33.92 -18.18
C ARG A 53 -0.29 32.83 -17.29
N VAL A 54 0.35 31.70 -17.31
CA VAL A 54 -0.04 30.52 -16.54
C VAL A 54 0.80 30.48 -15.27
N PHE A 55 0.12 30.50 -14.14
CA PHE A 55 0.79 30.34 -12.86
C PHE A 55 0.86 28.87 -12.49
N ASP A 56 2.09 28.43 -12.27
CA ASP A 56 2.33 27.13 -11.68
C ASP A 56 2.12 27.23 -10.18
N TRP A 57 1.49 26.22 -9.64
CA TRP A 57 1.31 26.10 -8.22
C TRP A 57 1.86 24.77 -7.75
N SER A 58 2.55 24.79 -6.65
CA SER A 58 2.87 23.60 -5.91
C SER A 58 2.11 23.58 -4.59
N ILE A 59 1.81 22.38 -4.15
CA ILE A 59 1.14 22.15 -2.90
C ILE A 59 1.95 21.16 -2.08
N ASN A 60 2.06 21.44 -0.80
CA ASN A 60 2.65 20.53 0.17
C ASN A 60 1.73 20.40 1.37
N LYS A 61 1.35 19.17 1.66
CA LYS A 61 0.58 18.85 2.84
C LYS A 61 1.45 18.08 3.82
N SER A 62 1.46 18.52 5.04
CA SER A 62 2.19 17.89 6.13
C SER A 62 1.30 17.70 7.35
N VAL A 63 1.71 16.82 8.23
CA VAL A 63 1.03 16.58 9.49
C VAL A 63 2.04 16.27 10.59
N THR A 64 1.78 16.77 11.78
CA THR A 64 2.62 16.53 12.95
C THR A 64 1.74 16.44 14.21
N PRO A 65 1.92 15.41 15.02
CA PRO A 65 2.62 14.16 14.75
C PRO A 65 1.96 13.34 13.62
N ASN A 66 2.74 12.51 12.94
CA ASN A 66 2.24 11.64 11.87
C ASN A 66 2.10 10.16 12.31
N VAL A 67 2.44 9.87 13.54
CA VAL A 67 2.26 8.56 14.16
C VAL A 67 1.74 8.77 15.57
N TRP A 68 0.70 8.07 15.88
CA TRP A 68 0.19 7.93 17.23
C TRP A 68 0.28 6.48 17.69
N ASN A 69 0.81 6.30 18.87
CA ASN A 69 0.68 5.07 19.62
C ASN A 69 -0.29 5.36 20.75
N LEU A 70 -1.48 4.81 20.69
CA LEU A 70 -2.57 5.11 21.61
C LEU A 70 -3.05 3.84 22.29
N PHE A 71 -3.24 3.90 23.56
CA PHE A 71 -4.08 2.89 24.21
C PHE A 71 -5.55 3.12 23.85
N GLN A 72 -6.34 2.08 23.95
CA GLN A 72 -7.80 2.24 23.89
C GLN A 72 -8.24 3.23 24.98
N GLY A 73 -9.02 4.23 24.56
CA GLY A 73 -9.45 5.34 25.41
C GLY A 73 -8.54 6.58 25.33
N ASP A 74 -7.33 6.47 24.81
CA ASP A 74 -6.48 7.62 24.53
C ASP A 74 -6.94 8.37 23.29
N THR A 75 -6.56 9.64 23.22
CA THR A 75 -6.71 10.46 22.03
C THR A 75 -5.41 11.20 21.70
N GLY A 76 -5.13 11.38 20.42
CA GLY A 76 -3.99 12.15 19.94
C GLY A 76 -4.41 13.18 18.91
N THR A 77 -4.00 14.41 19.08
CA THR A 77 -4.32 15.48 18.13
C THR A 77 -3.12 15.78 17.25
N SER A 78 -3.32 15.69 15.95
CA SER A 78 -2.31 16.06 14.95
C SER A 78 -2.68 17.36 14.28
N LYS A 79 -1.69 18.20 14.05
CA LYS A 79 -1.83 19.43 13.31
C LYS A 79 -1.46 19.22 11.85
N TYR A 80 -2.43 19.37 10.97
CA TYR A 80 -2.23 19.40 9.53
C TYR A 80 -1.85 20.80 9.08
N ASN A 81 -0.97 20.88 8.11
CA ASN A 81 -0.63 22.10 7.42
C ASN A 81 -0.67 21.88 5.92
N ILE A 82 -1.35 22.76 5.22
CA ILE A 82 -1.39 22.83 3.76
C ILE A 82 -0.65 24.11 3.38
N ALA A 83 0.44 23.98 2.66
CA ALA A 83 1.19 25.10 2.13
C ALA A 83 1.15 25.08 0.61
N VAL A 84 0.86 26.21 0.01
CA VAL A 84 0.89 26.38 -1.43
C VAL A 84 1.93 27.42 -1.83
N THR A 85 2.59 27.17 -2.92
CA THR A 85 3.56 28.13 -3.49
C THR A 85 3.15 28.45 -4.91
N LYS A 86 2.95 29.74 -5.16
CA LYS A 86 2.66 30.30 -6.46
C LYS A 86 3.96 30.63 -7.17
N GLY A 87 4.13 30.12 -8.36
CA GLY A 87 5.23 30.47 -9.23
C GLY A 87 5.09 31.89 -9.79
N THR A 88 6.11 32.37 -10.46
CA THR A 88 6.14 33.72 -11.06
C THR A 88 5.24 33.86 -12.27
N GLY A 89 4.68 32.77 -12.75
CA GLY A 89 3.90 32.68 -13.99
C GLY A 89 4.80 32.58 -15.23
N ILE A 90 4.35 31.74 -16.14
CA ILE A 90 5.00 31.51 -17.43
C ILE A 90 4.15 32.13 -18.52
N ASP A 91 4.79 32.96 -19.34
CA ASP A 91 4.11 33.62 -20.45
C ASP A 91 4.08 32.70 -21.68
N TYR A 92 2.87 32.41 -22.15
CA TYR A 92 2.63 31.74 -23.41
C TYR A 92 2.07 32.73 -24.41
N LYS A 93 2.88 33.04 -25.39
CA LYS A 93 2.48 33.94 -26.49
C LYS A 93 2.41 33.10 -27.76
N LYS A 94 1.22 33.06 -28.33
CA LYS A 94 0.93 32.24 -29.50
C LYS A 94 0.24 33.07 -30.58
N ILE A 95 0.44 32.68 -31.80
CA ILE A 95 -0.35 33.15 -32.94
C ILE A 95 -1.01 31.91 -33.54
N THR A 96 -2.32 31.84 -33.53
CA THR A 96 -3.07 30.81 -34.21
C THR A 96 -3.74 31.39 -35.46
N GLY A 97 -3.97 30.53 -36.44
CA GLY A 97 -4.68 30.96 -37.63
C GLY A 97 -4.97 29.82 -38.57
N ILE A 98 -5.56 30.16 -39.67
CA ILE A 98 -5.92 29.23 -40.76
C ILE A 98 -5.33 29.77 -42.05
N VAL A 99 -4.65 28.90 -42.77
CA VAL A 99 -4.31 29.13 -44.18
C VAL A 99 -5.39 28.46 -45.00
N THR A 100 -6.17 29.25 -45.72
CA THR A 100 -7.17 28.74 -46.63
C THR A 100 -6.57 28.75 -48.03
N VAL A 101 -6.58 27.61 -48.68
CA VAL A 101 -6.02 27.43 -50.04
C VAL A 101 -7.08 26.87 -50.93
N THR A 102 -7.38 27.54 -52.05
CA THR A 102 -8.36 27.10 -53.04
C THR A 102 -7.65 26.78 -54.32
N ASN A 103 -7.83 25.59 -54.84
CA ASN A 103 -7.41 25.24 -56.18
C ASN A 103 -8.40 25.80 -57.20
N GLY A 104 -8.05 26.90 -57.83
CA GLY A 104 -8.83 27.51 -58.90
C GLY A 104 -8.46 27.00 -60.30
N GLY A 105 -7.56 26.03 -60.43
CA GLY A 105 -7.13 25.43 -61.70
C GLY A 105 -7.98 24.25 -62.14
N ALA A 106 -7.51 23.58 -63.20
CA ALA A 106 -8.21 22.45 -63.80
C ALA A 106 -7.63 21.06 -63.39
N GLU A 107 -6.50 21.04 -62.71
CA GLU A 107 -5.83 19.82 -62.22
C GLU A 107 -5.68 19.82 -60.72
N SER A 108 -5.54 18.65 -60.13
CA SER A 108 -5.26 18.51 -58.67
C SER A 108 -3.87 19.06 -58.36
N THR A 109 -3.69 19.59 -57.13
CA THR A 109 -2.38 20.12 -56.68
C THR A 109 -1.35 19.01 -56.54
N GLU A 110 -0.10 19.28 -56.97
CA GLU A 110 1.03 18.38 -56.75
C GLU A 110 2.03 19.01 -55.77
N ASN A 111 2.49 18.17 -54.82
CA ASN A 111 3.49 18.54 -53.83
C ASN A 111 3.15 19.84 -53.11
N LEU A 112 1.88 19.97 -52.68
CA LEU A 112 1.44 21.11 -51.87
C LEU A 112 2.33 21.22 -50.62
N SER A 113 2.83 22.42 -50.38
CA SER A 113 3.59 22.75 -49.19
C SER A 113 3.17 24.13 -48.69
N ILE A 114 3.01 24.23 -47.40
CA ILE A 114 2.61 25.48 -46.76
C ILE A 114 3.58 25.76 -45.61
N THR A 115 4.14 26.96 -45.60
CA THR A 115 4.99 27.47 -44.51
C THR A 115 4.49 28.82 -44.09
N VAL A 116 4.27 29.03 -42.82
CA VAL A 116 3.92 30.38 -42.29
C VAL A 116 5.15 31.07 -41.74
N ARG A 117 5.33 32.33 -42.11
CA ARG A 117 6.39 33.17 -41.61
C ARG A 117 5.83 34.31 -40.78
N LEU A 118 6.36 34.45 -39.58
CA LEU A 118 6.12 35.62 -38.73
C LEU A 118 7.14 36.69 -39.04
N THR A 119 6.68 37.88 -39.45
CA THR A 119 7.54 39.00 -39.86
C THR A 119 7.08 40.30 -39.20
N ASN A 120 7.87 41.36 -39.41
CA ASN A 120 7.38 42.71 -39.22
C ASN A 120 6.37 43.10 -40.33
N PRO A 121 5.58 44.19 -40.21
CA PRO A 121 4.56 44.54 -41.20
C PRO A 121 5.06 44.72 -42.63
N SER A 122 6.30 45.17 -42.80
CA SER A 122 6.91 45.31 -44.13
C SER A 122 7.45 43.99 -44.72
N GLY A 123 7.49 42.93 -43.92
CA GLY A 123 8.08 41.65 -44.32
C GLY A 123 9.62 41.63 -44.36
N SER A 124 10.28 42.73 -44.02
CA SER A 124 11.75 42.88 -44.10
C SER A 124 12.52 42.14 -43.00
N VAL A 125 11.87 41.83 -41.87
CA VAL A 125 12.47 41.10 -40.75
C VAL A 125 11.69 39.83 -40.52
N LEU A 126 12.36 38.67 -40.68
CA LEU A 126 11.82 37.38 -40.33
C LEU A 126 12.10 37.05 -38.87
N TYR A 127 11.06 36.77 -38.08
CA TYR A 127 11.17 36.34 -36.68
C TYR A 127 11.15 34.84 -36.55
N LEU A 128 10.23 34.15 -37.27
CA LEU A 128 10.07 32.72 -37.21
C LEU A 128 9.42 32.18 -38.49
N SER A 129 9.71 30.95 -38.81
CA SER A 129 9.10 30.19 -39.93
C SER A 129 8.68 28.82 -39.43
N VAL A 130 7.45 28.43 -39.71
CA VAL A 130 6.86 27.18 -39.21
C VAL A 130 6.14 26.45 -40.37
N PRO A 131 6.46 25.19 -40.65
CA PRO A 131 5.70 24.40 -41.62
C PRO A 131 4.29 24.16 -41.09
N VAL A 132 3.32 24.17 -41.99
CA VAL A 132 1.92 23.88 -41.66
C VAL A 132 1.63 22.42 -42.01
N ASP A 133 1.00 21.72 -41.08
CA ASP A 133 0.58 20.35 -41.34
C ASP A 133 -0.56 20.31 -42.34
N ILE A 134 -0.28 19.67 -43.45
CA ILE A 134 -1.22 19.47 -44.57
C ILE A 134 -1.67 18.00 -44.67
N SER A 135 -1.28 17.15 -43.75
CA SER A 135 -1.51 15.68 -43.85
C SER A 135 -3.00 15.32 -43.93
N GLY A 136 -3.88 16.15 -43.40
CA GLY A 136 -5.33 15.92 -43.47
C GLY A 136 -5.95 16.17 -44.87
N ASN A 137 -5.30 16.96 -45.73
CA ASN A 137 -5.71 17.22 -47.11
C ASN A 137 -4.49 17.68 -47.94
N PRO A 138 -3.60 16.78 -48.29
CA PRO A 138 -2.33 17.13 -48.95
C PRO A 138 -2.46 17.44 -50.46
N VAL A 139 -3.60 17.17 -51.05
CA VAL A 139 -3.92 17.40 -52.48
C VAL A 139 -5.28 18.06 -52.52
N LEU A 140 -5.39 19.13 -53.29
CA LEU A 140 -6.66 19.82 -53.56
C LEU A 140 -7.07 19.55 -55.00
N ASP A 141 -8.26 18.99 -55.17
CA ASP A 141 -8.88 18.80 -56.49
C ASP A 141 -9.34 20.14 -57.07
N PRO A 142 -9.61 20.20 -58.40
CA PRO A 142 -10.10 21.39 -59.07
C PRO A 142 -11.37 21.95 -58.37
N GLY A 143 -11.29 23.22 -57.96
CA GLY A 143 -12.32 23.93 -57.22
C GLY A 143 -12.35 23.64 -55.73
N GLU A 144 -11.55 22.72 -55.19
CA GLU A 144 -11.50 22.39 -53.80
C GLU A 144 -10.80 23.48 -52.97
N THR A 145 -11.27 23.62 -51.71
CA THR A 145 -10.71 24.54 -50.72
C THR A 145 -10.25 23.76 -49.51
N GLY A 146 -8.97 23.81 -49.19
CA GLY A 146 -8.37 23.28 -47.97
C GLY A 146 -8.20 24.38 -46.90
N ASN A 147 -8.48 24.02 -45.67
CA ASN A 147 -8.25 24.87 -44.51
C ASN A 147 -7.21 24.21 -43.60
N TYR A 148 -6.06 24.84 -43.47
CA TYR A 148 -4.93 24.32 -42.73
C TYR A 148 -4.66 25.21 -41.52
N SER A 149 -4.95 24.70 -40.34
CA SER A 149 -4.68 25.41 -39.08
C SER A 149 -3.18 25.42 -38.77
N TYR A 150 -2.72 26.50 -38.19
CA TYR A 150 -1.34 26.61 -37.72
C TYR A 150 -1.28 27.27 -36.33
N THR A 151 -0.21 26.97 -35.63
CA THR A 151 0.15 27.62 -34.39
C THR A 151 1.63 28.03 -34.43
N ILE A 152 1.91 29.27 -34.10
CA ILE A 152 3.25 29.77 -33.89
C ILE A 152 3.42 30.10 -32.42
N ASP A 153 4.21 29.32 -31.72
CA ASP A 153 4.63 29.65 -30.36
C ASP A 153 5.78 30.67 -30.44
N TYR A 154 5.58 31.86 -29.91
CA TYR A 154 6.57 32.93 -29.98
C TYR A 154 6.72 33.61 -28.61
N PRO A 155 7.33 32.97 -27.62
CA PRO A 155 7.50 33.52 -26.26
C PRO A 155 8.32 34.80 -26.24
N ALA A 156 9.21 34.98 -27.20
CA ALA A 156 10.05 36.17 -27.33
C ALA A 156 9.33 37.40 -27.93
N ALA A 157 8.00 37.31 -28.16
CA ALA A 157 7.24 38.42 -28.74
C ALA A 157 7.41 39.71 -27.95
N ASN A 158 7.80 40.80 -28.64
CA ASN A 158 7.85 42.13 -28.09
C ASN A 158 6.46 42.77 -28.23
N LEU A 159 5.86 43.13 -27.14
CA LEU A 159 4.48 43.65 -27.08
C LEU A 159 4.33 45.05 -27.74
N SER A 160 5.44 45.77 -27.92
CA SER A 160 5.45 47.09 -28.54
C SER A 160 5.53 47.00 -30.06
N LEU A 161 5.69 45.82 -30.63
CA LEU A 161 5.83 45.67 -32.06
C LEU A 161 4.51 45.20 -32.68
N THR A 162 4.35 45.56 -33.95
CA THR A 162 3.32 45.00 -34.83
C THR A 162 3.96 43.87 -35.63
N TYR A 163 3.22 42.81 -35.79
CA TYR A 163 3.61 41.60 -36.49
C TYR A 163 2.67 41.34 -37.66
N LYS A 164 3.11 40.47 -38.54
CA LYS A 164 2.33 40.00 -39.68
C LYS A 164 2.69 38.54 -39.94
N VAL A 165 1.70 37.72 -40.27
CA VAL A 165 1.95 36.36 -40.75
C VAL A 165 1.78 36.33 -42.26
N THR A 166 2.76 35.78 -42.95
CA THR A 166 2.70 35.49 -44.37
C THR A 166 2.74 33.95 -44.53
N ALA A 167 1.83 33.42 -45.33
CA ALA A 167 1.84 32.02 -45.66
C ALA A 167 2.45 31.84 -47.07
N ASP A 168 3.55 31.14 -47.17
CA ASP A 168 4.11 30.75 -48.43
C ASP A 168 3.52 29.38 -48.81
N ILE A 169 2.72 29.39 -49.84
CA ILE A 169 2.10 28.19 -50.38
C ILE A 169 2.75 27.86 -51.69
N THR A 170 3.19 26.62 -51.86
CA THR A 170 3.79 26.21 -53.14
C THR A 170 3.22 24.86 -53.57
N ILE A 171 3.13 24.72 -54.90
CA ILE A 171 2.88 23.47 -55.61
C ILE A 171 3.86 23.33 -56.74
N THR A 172 4.10 22.15 -57.28
CA THR A 172 5.03 21.92 -58.36
C THR A 172 4.37 21.92 -59.76
N ASN A 173 3.06 21.87 -59.80
CA ASN A 173 2.28 21.96 -61.06
C ASN A 173 1.58 23.31 -61.26
N HIS A 174 2.15 24.37 -60.67
CA HIS A 174 1.57 25.73 -60.82
C HIS A 174 1.67 26.22 -62.26
N SER A 175 0.61 26.82 -62.75
CA SER A 175 0.54 27.39 -64.12
C SER A 175 1.72 28.36 -64.38
N GLY A 176 2.43 28.09 -65.48
CA GLY A 176 3.59 28.87 -65.87
C GLY A 176 4.88 28.60 -65.08
N SER A 177 4.89 27.51 -64.24
CA SER A 177 6.10 27.14 -63.45
C SER A 177 6.13 25.63 -63.13
N LEU A 178 5.85 24.79 -64.11
CA LEU A 178 5.84 23.33 -63.94
C LEU A 178 7.19 22.79 -63.46
N GLY A 179 7.13 21.87 -62.49
CA GLY A 179 8.29 21.23 -61.86
C GLY A 179 9.06 22.10 -60.87
N THR A 180 8.67 23.35 -60.69
CA THR A 180 9.32 24.28 -59.74
C THR A 180 8.28 24.73 -58.68
N PRO A 181 8.59 24.64 -57.40
CA PRO A 181 7.70 25.10 -56.35
C PRO A 181 7.32 26.57 -56.54
N LYS A 182 6.03 26.85 -56.73
CA LYS A 182 5.48 28.19 -56.90
C LYS A 182 4.06 28.28 -56.35
N GLY A 183 3.70 29.45 -55.88
CA GLY A 183 2.34 29.75 -55.41
C GLY A 183 2.27 31.14 -54.78
N PRO A 184 1.10 31.51 -54.23
CA PRO A 184 0.88 32.79 -53.57
C PRO A 184 1.50 32.84 -52.18
N SER A 185 1.76 34.06 -51.75
CA SER A 185 2.22 34.33 -50.39
C SER A 185 1.30 35.37 -49.72
N PRO A 186 0.03 35.02 -49.42
CA PRO A 186 -0.90 35.91 -48.75
C PRO A 186 -0.39 36.27 -47.36
N SER A 187 -0.79 37.43 -46.89
CA SER A 187 -0.43 37.90 -45.57
C SER A 187 -1.69 38.26 -44.79
N SER A 188 -1.64 38.04 -43.49
CA SER A 188 -2.65 38.59 -42.57
C SER A 188 -2.58 40.12 -42.48
N ASP A 189 -3.56 40.71 -41.87
CA ASP A 189 -3.44 42.09 -41.37
C ASP A 189 -2.32 42.17 -40.32
N GLY A 190 -1.81 43.38 -40.12
CA GLY A 190 -0.86 43.62 -39.05
C GLY A 190 -1.54 43.53 -37.67
N PHE A 191 -0.92 42.84 -36.74
CA PHE A 191 -1.45 42.67 -35.40
C PHE A 191 -0.39 42.94 -34.33
N SER A 192 -0.84 43.22 -33.15
CA SER A 192 -0.01 43.28 -31.95
C SER A 192 -0.55 42.28 -30.93
N PHE A 193 0.32 41.76 -30.07
CA PHE A 193 -0.15 40.94 -28.94
C PHE A 193 -0.98 41.80 -27.98
N PRO A 194 -1.88 41.20 -27.22
CA PRO A 194 -2.59 41.89 -26.15
C PRO A 194 -1.63 42.62 -25.21
N SER A 195 -2.06 43.75 -24.66
CA SER A 195 -1.22 44.55 -23.75
C SER A 195 -1.08 43.94 -22.36
N SER A 196 -1.91 42.97 -22.05
CA SER A 196 -1.87 42.22 -20.81
C SER A 196 -2.25 40.75 -21.08
N PRO A 197 -1.68 39.80 -20.32
CA PRO A 197 -2.01 38.40 -20.45
C PRO A 197 -3.40 38.09 -19.89
N VAL A 198 -4.00 37.08 -20.43
CA VAL A 198 -5.06 36.33 -19.72
C VAL A 198 -4.34 35.56 -18.59
N LEU A 199 -4.78 35.78 -17.38
CA LEU A 199 -4.19 35.09 -16.22
C LEU A 199 -4.88 33.71 -16.06
N VAL A 200 -4.09 32.66 -16.05
CA VAL A 200 -4.53 31.30 -15.85
C VAL A 200 -3.98 30.82 -14.51
N ASN A 201 -4.83 30.29 -13.70
CA ASN A 201 -4.50 29.83 -12.35
C ASN A 201 -3.94 30.95 -11.45
N ASP A 202 -4.40 32.18 -11.63
CA ASP A 202 -3.99 33.31 -10.77
C ASP A 202 -4.49 33.15 -9.34
N VAL A 203 -5.65 32.55 -9.22
CA VAL A 203 -6.30 32.16 -7.97
C VAL A 203 -6.60 30.69 -8.03
N ILE A 204 -6.40 29.99 -6.94
CA ILE A 204 -6.67 28.57 -6.82
C ILE A 204 -7.57 28.24 -5.63
N HIS A 205 -8.33 27.18 -5.79
CA HIS A 205 -9.08 26.53 -4.71
C HIS A 205 -8.36 25.24 -4.31
N VAL A 206 -8.13 25.08 -3.04
CA VAL A 206 -7.57 23.85 -2.48
C VAL A 206 -8.66 23.13 -1.72
N ASP A 207 -9.12 22.02 -2.27
CA ASP A 207 -10.09 21.15 -1.63
C ASP A 207 -9.36 20.10 -0.80
N ASP A 208 -9.72 20.00 0.46
CA ASP A 208 -9.16 19.02 1.40
C ASP A 208 -10.18 17.89 1.64
N THR A 209 -9.71 16.67 1.73
CA THR A 209 -10.55 15.49 2.01
C THR A 209 -11.20 15.52 3.40
N ASN A 210 -10.84 16.49 4.25
CA ASN A 210 -11.58 16.78 5.49
C ASN A 210 -12.90 17.52 5.25
N GLY A 211 -13.22 17.88 4.00
CA GLY A 211 -14.41 18.61 3.60
C GLY A 211 -14.23 20.14 3.56
N SER A 212 -13.03 20.64 3.83
CA SER A 212 -12.74 22.09 3.76
C SER A 212 -12.22 22.47 2.38
N SER A 213 -12.53 23.72 1.98
CA SER A 213 -11.98 24.35 0.78
C SER A 213 -11.35 25.68 1.15
N TYR A 214 -10.19 25.95 0.58
CA TYR A 214 -9.39 27.14 0.86
C TYR A 214 -9.06 27.87 -0.42
N LEU A 215 -9.14 29.22 -0.38
CA LEU A 215 -8.81 30.07 -1.52
C LEU A 215 -7.43 30.70 -1.33
N PHE A 216 -6.60 30.62 -2.37
CA PHE A 216 -5.29 31.25 -2.39
C PHE A 216 -5.11 32.05 -3.68
N ASN A 217 -4.67 33.29 -3.54
CA ASN A 217 -4.22 34.16 -4.64
C ASN A 217 -2.71 34.42 -4.59
N THR A 218 -2.06 34.11 -3.49
CA THR A 218 -0.62 34.19 -3.25
C THR A 218 -0.15 32.93 -2.55
N SER A 219 1.15 32.70 -2.53
CA SER A 219 1.75 31.66 -1.67
C SER A 219 1.33 31.86 -0.22
N GLY A 220 1.02 30.77 0.45
CA GLY A 220 0.53 30.82 1.82
C GLY A 220 0.33 29.44 2.41
N SER A 221 -0.16 29.40 3.62
CA SER A 221 -0.51 28.15 4.29
C SER A 221 -1.71 28.28 5.19
N VAL A 222 -2.37 27.15 5.45
CA VAL A 222 -3.44 27.02 6.42
C VAL A 222 -3.20 25.77 7.24
N SER A 223 -3.55 25.84 8.51
CA SER A 223 -3.42 24.71 9.43
C SER A 223 -4.73 24.44 10.16
N TYR A 224 -4.95 23.19 10.51
CA TYR A 224 -6.05 22.75 11.35
C TYR A 224 -5.64 21.54 12.16
N ASP A 225 -6.32 21.33 13.27
CA ASP A 225 -6.11 20.20 14.15
C ASP A 225 -7.15 19.11 13.88
N LYS A 226 -6.71 17.84 13.94
CA LYS A 226 -7.57 16.67 13.90
C LYS A 226 -7.19 15.72 15.02
N THR A 227 -8.18 15.37 15.83
CA THR A 227 -8.01 14.38 16.89
C THR A 227 -8.28 12.99 16.37
N PHE A 228 -7.44 12.07 16.77
CA PHE A 228 -7.49 10.64 16.48
C PHE A 228 -7.70 9.87 17.78
N SER A 229 -8.35 8.76 17.68
CA SER A 229 -8.61 7.82 18.76
C SER A 229 -8.24 6.40 18.35
N ALA A 230 -8.44 5.45 19.23
CA ALA A 230 -8.26 4.03 18.92
C ALA A 230 -9.16 3.52 17.77
N LEU A 231 -10.25 4.22 17.47
CA LEU A 231 -11.16 3.87 16.37
C LEU A 231 -10.57 4.20 14.99
N ASP A 232 -9.59 5.09 14.95
CA ASP A 232 -8.91 5.52 13.73
C ASP A 232 -7.69 4.65 13.40
N LYS A 233 -7.61 3.45 13.98
CA LYS A 233 -6.50 2.50 13.81
C LYS A 233 -6.12 2.29 12.35
N GLY A 234 -4.84 2.38 12.08
CA GLY A 234 -4.26 2.22 10.74
C GLY A 234 -3.80 3.54 10.15
N THR A 235 -3.64 3.56 8.85
CA THR A 235 -3.17 4.75 8.14
C THR A 235 -4.35 5.60 7.69
N ASN A 236 -4.44 6.78 8.25
CA ASN A 236 -5.44 7.78 7.95
C ASN A 236 -4.86 8.76 6.94
N VAL A 237 -5.24 8.59 5.71
CA VAL A 237 -4.77 9.42 4.60
C VAL A 237 -5.64 10.66 4.47
N ASN A 238 -4.99 11.78 4.25
CA ASN A 238 -5.67 13.04 3.98
C ASN A 238 -4.96 13.76 2.83
N THR A 239 -5.72 14.12 1.80
CA THR A 239 -5.21 14.71 0.56
C THR A 239 -5.78 16.12 0.39
N ALA A 240 -4.94 17.03 0.02
CA ALA A 240 -5.35 18.35 -0.44
C ALA A 240 -5.04 18.47 -1.93
N THR A 241 -6.00 18.95 -2.71
CA THR A 241 -5.92 19.01 -4.17
C THR A 241 -6.19 20.42 -4.64
N ILE A 242 -5.33 20.95 -5.48
CA ILE A 242 -5.59 22.21 -6.20
C ILE A 242 -6.57 21.90 -7.34
N LYS A 243 -7.75 22.46 -7.26
CA LYS A 243 -8.83 22.17 -8.19
C LYS A 243 -8.51 22.55 -9.64
N GLU A 244 -7.85 23.68 -9.83
CA GLU A 244 -7.54 24.25 -11.14
C GLU A 244 -6.45 23.49 -11.90
N THR A 245 -5.52 22.88 -11.18
CA THR A 245 -4.37 22.18 -11.79
C THR A 245 -4.43 20.68 -11.62
N GLY A 246 -5.23 20.19 -10.69
CA GLY A 246 -5.26 18.79 -10.30
C GLY A 246 -4.05 18.36 -9.47
N ALA A 247 -3.14 19.27 -9.16
CA ALA A 247 -1.99 18.97 -8.31
C ALA A 247 -2.46 18.66 -6.89
N ASP A 248 -1.94 17.62 -6.30
CA ASP A 248 -2.31 17.19 -4.97
C ASP A 248 -1.09 16.93 -4.09
N SER A 249 -1.35 16.92 -2.80
CA SER A 249 -0.39 16.52 -1.80
C SER A 249 -1.11 15.80 -0.67
N THR A 250 -0.50 14.76 -0.20
CA THR A 250 -1.09 13.85 0.77
C THR A 250 -0.23 13.82 2.03
N ALA A 251 -0.89 13.88 3.17
CA ALA A 251 -0.29 13.57 4.46
C ALA A 251 -1.09 12.48 5.15
N SER A 252 -0.41 11.62 5.86
CA SER A 252 -1.06 10.53 6.57
C SER A 252 -0.65 10.48 8.03
N VAL A 253 -1.60 10.10 8.85
CA VAL A 253 -1.37 9.76 10.25
C VAL A 253 -1.59 8.27 10.44
N THR A 254 -0.59 7.61 10.95
CA THR A 254 -0.71 6.20 11.37
C THR A 254 -1.09 6.15 12.83
N VAL A 255 -2.20 5.51 13.13
CA VAL A 255 -2.66 5.26 14.49
C VAL A 255 -2.45 3.79 14.81
N ASN A 256 -1.51 3.54 15.70
CA ASN A 256 -1.30 2.25 16.30
C ASN A 256 -2.09 2.20 17.61
N THR A 257 -2.93 1.20 17.73
CA THR A 257 -3.79 1.04 18.90
C THR A 257 -3.34 -0.14 19.72
N TYR A 258 -3.22 0.09 20.99
CA TYR A 258 -2.79 -0.89 21.96
C TYR A 258 -3.83 -1.10 23.04
N ALA A 259 -3.83 -2.29 23.56
CA ALA A 259 -4.58 -2.69 24.74
C ALA A 259 -3.60 -3.36 25.70
N LEU A 260 -3.84 -3.29 26.95
CA LEU A 260 -3.11 -4.16 27.87
C LEU A 260 -3.57 -5.60 27.64
N ASP A 261 -2.64 -6.50 27.50
CA ASP A 261 -2.94 -7.92 27.45
C ASP A 261 -3.01 -8.43 28.90
N VAL A 262 -4.22 -8.59 29.37
CA VAL A 262 -4.45 -9.16 30.69
C VAL A 262 -4.72 -10.64 30.52
N SER A 263 -3.81 -11.43 31.02
CA SER A 263 -3.95 -12.88 31.06
C SER A 263 -3.86 -13.39 32.48
N LYS A 264 -4.45 -14.53 32.70
CA LYS A 264 -4.38 -15.17 34.01
C LYS A 264 -4.47 -16.68 33.87
N THR A 265 -3.89 -17.32 34.83
CA THR A 265 -4.06 -18.76 35.05
C THR A 265 -5.02 -18.96 36.22
N ALA A 266 -5.72 -20.07 36.22
CA ALA A 266 -6.51 -20.47 37.37
C ALA A 266 -6.13 -21.91 37.73
N ASN A 267 -5.55 -22.03 38.87
CA ASN A 267 -5.29 -23.33 39.48
C ASN A 267 -6.23 -23.46 40.68
N THR A 268 -6.95 -24.53 40.71
CA THR A 268 -7.79 -24.89 41.83
C THR A 268 -7.11 -25.92 42.70
N ALA A 269 -7.36 -25.83 43.96
CA ALA A 269 -6.85 -26.80 44.91
C ALA A 269 -7.88 -27.09 45.99
N PHE A 270 -7.84 -28.25 46.51
CA PHE A 270 -8.56 -28.67 47.70
C PHE A 270 -7.76 -29.75 48.41
N THR A 271 -8.14 -29.95 49.64
CA THR A 271 -7.57 -31.04 50.42
C THR A 271 -8.46 -32.28 50.26
N ARG A 272 -7.88 -33.33 49.80
CA ARG A 272 -8.50 -34.64 49.71
C ARG A 272 -7.79 -35.59 50.66
N THR A 273 -8.49 -36.02 51.64
CA THR A 273 -8.02 -37.13 52.44
C THR A 273 -8.38 -38.41 51.69
N TYR A 274 -7.44 -39.10 51.15
CA TYR A 274 -7.62 -39.86 49.99
C TYR A 274 -7.02 -41.11 49.90
N THR A 275 -7.42 -41.38 48.86
CA THR A 275 -7.15 -42.43 47.95
C THR A 275 -7.28 -41.93 46.54
N TRP A 276 -6.54 -42.19 45.64
CA TRP A 276 -6.13 -41.45 44.49
C TRP A 276 -6.55 -41.84 43.11
N THR A 277 -6.03 -41.20 42.12
CA THR A 277 -6.35 -41.42 40.74
C THR A 277 -5.43 -40.71 39.77
N ILE A 278 -5.30 -41.12 38.56
CA ILE A 278 -4.50 -40.44 37.56
C ILE A 278 -4.99 -40.74 36.15
N ASN A 279 -4.76 -39.92 35.23
CA ASN A 279 -5.14 -40.17 33.85
C ASN A 279 -4.26 -39.34 32.90
N LYS A 280 -3.96 -39.92 31.81
CA LYS A 280 -3.30 -39.23 30.71
C LYS A 280 -3.84 -39.81 29.43
N THR A 281 -4.01 -39.05 28.44
CA THR A 281 -4.38 -39.52 27.14
C THR A 281 -3.74 -38.69 26.08
N GLY A 282 -3.63 -39.20 24.98
CA GLY A 282 -3.16 -38.49 23.86
C GLY A 282 -3.80 -39.12 22.68
N ASP A 283 -3.80 -38.59 21.68
CA ASP A 283 -3.59 -39.09 20.39
C ASP A 283 -3.32 -37.98 19.43
N GLN A 284 -2.14 -37.64 19.38
CA GLN A 284 -1.52 -36.95 18.31
C GLN A 284 -0.09 -36.72 18.58
N SER A 285 0.69 -36.36 17.95
CA SER A 285 1.32 -36.40 16.76
C SER A 285 2.44 -35.46 16.56
N GLU A 286 3.29 -35.96 15.94
CA GLU A 286 4.25 -35.15 15.25
C GLU A 286 3.66 -34.64 13.97
N ILE A 287 3.97 -33.43 13.62
CA ILE A 287 3.45 -32.83 12.43
C ILE A 287 4.61 -32.25 11.68
N THR A 288 5.10 -32.98 10.76
CA THR A 288 5.92 -32.35 9.75
C THR A 288 5.00 -31.79 8.71
N LEU A 289 5.05 -30.53 8.54
CA LEU A 289 4.47 -29.92 7.39
C LEU A 289 5.62 -29.54 6.46
N ALA A 290 6.05 -30.45 5.67
CA ALA A 290 6.49 -29.97 4.40
C ALA A 290 5.28 -29.26 3.82
N LEU A 291 5.09 -27.98 4.10
CA LEU A 291 3.95 -27.25 3.57
C LEU A 291 2.69 -28.13 3.47
N ASN A 292 2.07 -28.46 4.61
CA ASN A 292 0.77 -29.10 4.72
C ASN A 292 0.66 -30.58 5.06
N GLU A 293 1.57 -31.14 5.77
CA GLU A 293 1.45 -32.52 6.26
C GLU A 293 1.52 -32.65 7.77
N ILE A 294 0.84 -33.66 8.32
CA ILE A 294 0.63 -33.88 9.74
C ILE A 294 0.79 -35.33 10.10
N PHE A 295 1.32 -35.66 11.29
CA PHE A 295 1.49 -37.04 11.76
C PHE A 295 1.00 -37.30 13.17
N PRO A 296 0.47 -38.45 13.44
CA PRO A 296 -0.25 -38.79 14.65
C PRO A 296 0.52 -39.53 15.72
N VAL A 297 0.06 -39.40 16.94
CA VAL A 297 0.58 -39.96 18.18
C VAL A 297 -0.50 -40.67 18.98
N ASN A 298 -0.08 -41.44 19.94
CA ASN A 298 -1.02 -42.20 20.72
C ASN A 298 -0.52 -42.43 22.13
N TYR A 299 -1.36 -42.29 23.12
CA TYR A 299 -1.01 -42.58 24.50
C TYR A 299 -2.16 -43.09 25.30
N LYS A 300 -1.93 -43.55 26.48
CA LYS A 300 -2.97 -43.64 27.50
C LYS A 300 -2.43 -44.02 28.85
N VAL A 301 -3.03 -43.57 29.94
CA VAL A 301 -2.71 -43.95 31.33
C VAL A 301 -3.95 -43.78 32.17
N THR A 302 -4.19 -44.55 33.19
CA THR A 302 -5.37 -44.42 34.07
C THR A 302 -5.13 -44.99 35.45
N VAL A 303 -5.79 -44.52 36.48
CA VAL A 303 -5.73 -45.00 37.87
C VAL A 303 -6.99 -44.60 38.62
N ASP A 304 -7.25 -44.85 39.90
CA ASP A 304 -8.55 -44.56 40.55
C ASP A 304 -8.53 -44.51 42.10
N GLY A 305 -9.60 -44.12 42.82
CA GLY A 305 -9.67 -44.05 44.29
C GLY A 305 -10.85 -43.32 44.95
N LYS A 306 -10.94 -43.30 46.30
CA LYS A 306 -11.98 -42.58 47.06
C LYS A 306 -11.43 -41.48 47.95
N TYR A 307 -12.27 -40.49 48.28
CA TYR A 307 -11.83 -39.30 49.00
C TYR A 307 -12.92 -38.55 49.73
N THR A 308 -12.49 -37.61 50.60
CA THR A 308 -13.29 -36.53 51.18
C THR A 308 -12.59 -35.21 50.86
N ASP A 309 -13.32 -34.29 50.31
CA ASP A 309 -12.76 -33.03 49.80
C ASP A 309 -13.23 -31.85 50.65
N ILE A 310 -12.25 -30.99 51.02
CA ILE A 310 -12.48 -29.76 51.79
C ILE A 310 -11.48 -28.70 51.38
N ASN A 311 -11.67 -27.44 51.84
CA ASN A 311 -10.76 -26.31 51.60
C ASN A 311 -10.56 -25.95 50.13
N TRP A 312 -11.66 -25.75 49.45
CA TRP A 312 -11.69 -25.33 48.08
C TRP A 312 -11.02 -23.97 47.88
N LYS A 313 -10.07 -23.88 46.95
CA LYS A 313 -9.31 -22.68 46.71
C LYS A 313 -9.03 -22.50 45.23
N ALA A 314 -9.11 -21.29 44.74
CA ALA A 314 -8.56 -20.88 43.48
C ALA A 314 -7.39 -19.94 43.67
N ALA A 315 -6.30 -20.18 42.98
CA ALA A 315 -5.13 -19.32 42.99
C ALA A 315 -4.41 -19.39 41.64
N GLY A 316 -3.60 -18.43 41.33
CA GLY A 316 -2.88 -18.39 40.08
C GLY A 316 -2.06 -17.11 39.90
N THR A 317 -1.71 -16.91 38.66
CA THR A 317 -1.02 -15.69 38.26
C THR A 317 -1.91 -14.81 37.42
N ILE A 318 -1.74 -13.52 37.56
CA ILE A 318 -2.27 -12.50 36.68
C ILE A 318 -1.08 -11.84 36.02
N SER A 319 -1.08 -11.79 34.71
CA SER A 319 -0.08 -11.11 33.93
C SER A 319 -0.73 -9.97 33.18
N VAL A 320 -0.19 -8.78 33.36
CA VAL A 320 -0.57 -7.59 32.60
C VAL A 320 0.62 -7.21 31.75
N HIS A 321 0.50 -7.46 30.47
CA HIS A 321 1.53 -7.12 29.49
C HIS A 321 1.19 -5.84 28.78
N ASN A 322 2.16 -4.97 28.66
CA ASN A 322 2.08 -3.75 27.87
C ASN A 322 2.74 -3.99 26.50
N PRO A 323 1.98 -4.29 25.44
CA PRO A 323 2.54 -4.47 24.11
C PRO A 323 2.85 -3.16 23.40
N ALA A 324 2.52 -2.03 24.00
CA ALA A 324 2.74 -0.72 23.42
C ALA A 324 4.24 -0.33 23.50
N PRO A 325 4.71 0.50 22.56
CA PRO A 325 6.07 1.06 22.62
C PRO A 325 6.21 2.23 23.60
N MET A 326 5.25 2.41 24.49
CA MET A 326 5.21 3.45 25.50
C MET A 326 4.75 2.89 26.84
N ALA A 327 5.09 3.57 27.90
CA ALA A 327 4.69 3.16 29.22
C ALA A 327 3.18 3.30 29.46
N ALA A 328 2.64 2.39 30.23
CA ALA A 328 1.24 2.37 30.67
C ALA A 328 1.15 2.70 32.17
N VAL A 329 0.28 3.62 32.53
CA VAL A 329 0.00 3.92 33.93
C VAL A 329 -1.19 3.09 34.37
N ILE A 330 -0.96 2.10 35.20
CA ILE A 330 -1.99 1.22 35.74
C ILE A 330 -2.45 1.77 37.09
N ASN A 331 -3.70 2.19 37.16
CA ASN A 331 -4.29 2.77 38.37
C ASN A 331 -4.62 1.71 39.42
N SER A 332 -5.05 0.55 39.00
CA SER A 332 -5.36 -0.57 39.87
C SER A 332 -5.46 -1.89 39.11
N ILE A 333 -5.30 -2.98 39.80
CA ILE A 333 -5.65 -4.32 39.32
C ILE A 333 -6.55 -4.96 40.38
N SER A 334 -7.70 -5.45 39.96
CA SER A 334 -8.63 -6.21 40.79
C SER A 334 -8.88 -7.59 40.19
N ASP A 335 -9.33 -8.50 41.01
CA ASP A 335 -9.66 -9.86 40.62
C ASP A 335 -10.90 -10.37 41.34
N ILE A 336 -11.84 -10.88 40.56
CA ILE A 336 -13.15 -11.33 41.09
C ILE A 336 -13.48 -12.69 40.52
N VAL A 337 -13.71 -13.64 41.38
CA VAL A 337 -14.30 -14.92 41.02
C VAL A 337 -15.82 -14.79 41.07
N ALA A 338 -16.47 -15.06 39.98
CA ALA A 338 -17.91 -14.94 39.89
C ALA A 338 -18.66 -15.77 40.98
N PRO A 339 -19.79 -15.27 41.48
CA PRO A 339 -20.43 -14.02 41.08
C PRO A 339 -19.77 -12.74 41.66
N ASP A 340 -19.17 -12.80 42.85
CA ASP A 340 -18.70 -11.62 43.58
C ASP A 340 -17.59 -11.90 44.61
N ILE A 341 -16.90 -13.02 44.50
CA ILE A 341 -15.83 -13.42 45.41
C ILE A 341 -14.55 -12.66 45.07
N ALA A 342 -14.23 -11.64 45.83
CA ALA A 342 -13.00 -10.90 45.65
C ALA A 342 -11.78 -11.75 46.00
N ALA A 343 -10.83 -11.84 45.07
CA ALA A 343 -9.57 -12.51 45.32
C ALA A 343 -8.55 -11.54 45.93
N SER A 344 -7.74 -12.05 46.81
CA SER A 344 -6.57 -11.33 47.33
C SER A 344 -5.48 -11.35 46.24
N THR A 345 -5.01 -10.19 45.84
CA THR A 345 -3.97 -10.03 44.79
C THR A 345 -2.67 -9.51 45.38
N ASN A 346 -1.55 -9.94 44.82
CA ASN A 346 -0.22 -9.46 45.18
C ASN A 346 0.64 -9.28 43.95
N PHE A 347 0.99 -8.05 43.63
CA PHE A 347 1.88 -7.69 42.50
C PHE A 347 3.25 -7.21 42.96
N GLY A 348 3.48 -7.04 44.27
CA GLY A 348 4.76 -6.54 44.78
C GLY A 348 5.03 -5.06 44.48
N VAL A 349 4.05 -4.33 43.99
CA VAL A 349 4.15 -2.91 43.61
C VAL A 349 3.02 -2.10 44.24
N THR A 350 3.18 -0.78 44.25
CA THR A 350 2.11 0.16 44.65
C THR A 350 1.48 0.78 43.39
N PHE A 351 0.16 0.97 43.46
CA PHE A 351 -0.58 1.65 42.38
C PHE A 351 -0.82 3.12 42.76
N PRO A 352 -0.85 4.05 41.74
CA PRO A 352 -0.60 3.82 40.32
C PRO A 352 0.81 3.32 40.03
N TYR A 353 0.91 2.37 39.11
CA TYR A 353 2.18 1.75 38.68
C TYR A 353 2.47 2.05 37.22
N ILE A 354 3.70 2.42 36.93
CA ILE A 354 4.15 2.65 35.54
C ILE A 354 4.72 1.34 35.00
N LEU A 355 4.05 0.78 34.03
CA LEU A 355 4.49 -0.41 33.32
C LEU A 355 5.17 0.00 32.01
N ASP A 356 6.47 -0.21 31.93
CA ASP A 356 7.27 0.17 30.77
C ASP A 356 6.81 -0.50 29.48
N ALA A 357 7.25 0.09 28.36
CA ALA A 357 7.00 -0.45 27.02
C ALA A 357 7.50 -1.89 26.87
N GLY A 358 6.65 -2.77 26.39
CA GLY A 358 6.96 -4.19 26.21
C GLY A 358 7.11 -4.99 27.52
N ALA A 359 6.93 -4.35 28.65
CA ALA A 359 7.09 -5.02 29.94
C ALA A 359 5.83 -5.80 30.36
N THR A 360 6.03 -6.71 31.28
CA THR A 360 4.93 -7.49 31.86
C THR A 360 4.99 -7.37 33.37
N LEU A 361 3.89 -6.95 33.97
CA LEU A 361 3.68 -6.98 35.40
C LEU A 361 2.98 -8.28 35.78
N ASN A 362 3.64 -9.07 36.58
CA ASN A 362 3.09 -10.34 37.06
C ASN A 362 2.73 -10.23 38.55
N GLY A 363 1.60 -10.78 38.87
CA GLY A 363 1.14 -10.91 40.24
C GLY A 363 0.51 -12.27 40.51
N THR A 364 0.31 -12.56 41.75
CA THR A 364 -0.42 -13.75 42.19
C THR A 364 -1.77 -13.35 42.76
N TYR A 365 -2.71 -14.27 42.69
CA TYR A 365 -3.99 -14.13 43.37
C TYR A 365 -4.38 -15.42 44.10
N SER A 366 -5.30 -15.26 45.04
CA SER A 366 -5.85 -16.38 45.79
C SER A 366 -7.25 -16.06 46.29
N ALA A 367 -8.18 -16.98 46.13
CA ALA A 367 -9.53 -16.92 46.60
C ALA A 367 -9.96 -18.23 47.26
N ASN A 368 -10.57 -18.17 48.45
CA ASN A 368 -11.25 -19.33 49.00
C ASN A 368 -12.66 -19.42 48.45
N LEU A 369 -13.05 -20.62 48.06
CA LEU A 369 -14.34 -20.85 47.40
C LEU A 369 -15.26 -21.68 48.29
N PRO A 370 -16.59 -21.47 48.23
CA PRO A 370 -17.54 -22.18 49.08
C PRO A 370 -17.80 -23.61 48.63
N ASP A 371 -17.56 -23.91 47.36
CA ASP A 371 -17.88 -25.21 46.74
C ASP A 371 -17.04 -25.43 45.46
N THR A 372 -17.34 -26.51 44.75
CA THR A 372 -16.69 -26.93 43.54
C THR A 372 -17.32 -26.40 42.24
N ALA A 373 -18.30 -25.51 42.35
CA ALA A 373 -18.97 -25.03 41.14
C ALA A 373 -18.00 -24.35 40.16
N ASP A 374 -18.16 -24.61 38.88
CA ASP A 374 -17.40 -23.94 37.85
C ASP A 374 -17.71 -22.44 37.86
N ARG A 375 -16.68 -21.62 37.85
CA ARG A 375 -16.77 -20.17 37.87
C ARG A 375 -15.83 -19.56 36.84
N ILE A 376 -16.12 -18.33 36.47
CA ILE A 376 -15.18 -17.49 35.73
C ILE A 376 -14.50 -16.56 36.73
N ASN A 377 -13.20 -16.52 36.71
CA ASN A 377 -12.41 -15.54 37.42
C ASN A 377 -11.92 -14.47 36.47
N THR A 378 -12.20 -13.22 36.79
CA THR A 378 -11.88 -12.07 35.94
C THR A 378 -10.90 -11.15 36.66
N ALA A 379 -9.72 -10.98 36.10
CA ALA A 379 -8.80 -9.94 36.46
C ALA A 379 -9.07 -8.69 35.62
N SER A 380 -9.07 -7.54 36.24
CA SER A 380 -9.28 -6.26 35.58
C SER A 380 -8.16 -5.29 35.91
N ALA A 381 -7.41 -4.84 34.92
CA ALA A 381 -6.41 -3.81 35.04
C ALA A 381 -6.98 -2.49 34.51
N VAL A 382 -6.95 -1.46 35.32
CA VAL A 382 -7.48 -0.14 34.99
C VAL A 382 -6.32 0.75 34.55
N LEU A 383 -6.29 1.07 33.28
CA LEU A 383 -5.33 1.97 32.66
C LEU A 383 -5.78 3.43 32.80
N GLN A 384 -4.87 4.32 33.13
CA GLN A 384 -5.05 5.76 32.99
C GLN A 384 -4.94 6.15 31.52
N ASN A 385 -5.97 6.72 30.96
CA ASN A 385 -5.93 7.26 29.60
C ASN A 385 -5.47 8.71 29.55
N TYR A 386 -4.94 9.09 28.41
CA TYR A 386 -4.43 10.43 28.16
C TYR A 386 -4.95 11.01 26.85
N ALA A 387 -5.14 12.31 26.83
CA ALA A 387 -5.27 13.11 25.63
C ALA A 387 -3.92 13.77 25.34
N TYR A 388 -3.41 13.55 24.14
CA TYR A 388 -2.17 14.14 23.65
C TYR A 388 -2.51 15.28 22.70
N ASP A 389 -1.91 16.46 22.91
CA ASP A 389 -2.01 17.55 21.95
C ASP A 389 -0.99 17.42 20.80
N SER A 390 -1.07 18.32 19.83
CA SER A 390 -0.15 18.31 18.68
C SER A 390 1.31 18.65 19.02
N ASN A 391 1.59 19.09 20.24
CA ASN A 391 2.93 19.35 20.75
C ASN A 391 3.47 18.22 21.63
N GLY A 392 2.64 17.18 21.88
CA GLY A 392 2.99 16.05 22.72
C GLY A 392 2.70 16.26 24.22
N ASN A 393 2.04 17.36 24.60
CA ASN A 393 1.61 17.51 25.99
C ASN A 393 0.46 16.55 26.29
N THR A 394 0.37 16.11 27.52
CA THR A 394 -0.61 15.12 27.97
C THR A 394 -1.53 15.67 29.04
N ALA A 395 -2.79 15.30 28.97
CA ALA A 395 -3.78 15.52 30.02
C ALA A 395 -4.51 14.21 30.32
N PRO A 396 -4.85 13.93 31.57
CA PRO A 396 -5.67 12.76 31.91
C PRO A 396 -7.00 12.78 31.14
N ASN A 397 -7.38 11.63 30.57
CA ASN A 397 -8.56 11.47 29.73
C ASN A 397 -9.44 10.28 30.17
N GLY A 398 -9.66 10.14 31.46
CA GLY A 398 -10.41 9.02 32.01
C GLY A 398 -9.59 7.75 32.15
N THR A 399 -10.27 6.62 32.16
CA THR A 399 -9.63 5.31 32.35
C THR A 399 -10.27 4.26 31.45
N THR A 400 -9.49 3.25 31.08
CA THR A 400 -9.99 2.07 30.37
C THR A 400 -9.62 0.82 31.16
N ALA A 401 -10.58 -0.06 31.32
CA ALA A 401 -10.35 -1.35 31.95
C ALA A 401 -10.11 -2.44 30.90
N PHE A 402 -9.04 -3.19 31.10
CA PHE A 402 -8.74 -4.38 30.33
C PHE A 402 -8.85 -5.60 31.22
N SER A 403 -9.46 -6.65 30.72
CA SER A 403 -9.72 -7.83 31.53
C SER A 403 -9.21 -9.09 30.86
N GLY A 404 -8.72 -9.99 31.68
CA GLY A 404 -8.41 -11.36 31.32
C GLY A 404 -9.19 -12.31 32.19
N THR A 405 -9.64 -13.39 31.63
CA THR A 405 -10.43 -14.39 32.35
C THR A 405 -9.73 -15.74 32.39
N ALA A 406 -10.03 -16.48 33.41
CA ALA A 406 -9.70 -17.88 33.50
C ALA A 406 -10.88 -18.65 34.08
N ASN A 407 -11.11 -19.84 33.52
CA ASN A 407 -12.12 -20.72 34.08
C ASN A 407 -11.60 -21.31 35.39
N VAL A 408 -12.38 -21.19 36.42
CA VAL A 408 -12.17 -21.83 37.71
C VAL A 408 -13.01 -23.09 37.70
N SER A 409 -12.35 -24.18 37.45
CA SER A 409 -13.00 -25.51 37.48
C SER A 409 -12.19 -26.43 38.37
N PHE A 410 -12.88 -27.18 39.19
CA PHE A 410 -12.24 -28.19 40.02
C PHE A 410 -12.00 -29.52 39.30
N ALA A 411 -12.32 -29.60 38.00
CA ALA A 411 -12.07 -30.78 37.20
C ALA A 411 -10.58 -31.14 37.12
N ASN A 412 -9.68 -30.14 37.25
CA ASN A 412 -8.24 -30.33 37.24
C ASN A 412 -7.59 -29.76 38.50
N ALA A 413 -8.30 -29.70 39.61
CA ALA A 413 -7.81 -29.14 40.86
C ALA A 413 -6.61 -29.91 41.40
N SER A 414 -5.67 -29.19 41.93
CA SER A 414 -4.61 -29.78 42.73
C SER A 414 -5.19 -30.34 44.03
N ILE A 415 -4.89 -31.58 44.27
CA ILE A 415 -5.37 -32.26 45.46
C ILE A 415 -4.20 -32.34 46.44
N ASN A 416 -4.40 -31.75 47.57
CA ASN A 416 -3.54 -32.00 48.70
C ASN A 416 -3.98 -33.35 49.28
N LEU A 417 -3.32 -34.36 48.88
CA LEU A 417 -3.63 -35.72 49.27
C LEU A 417 -3.06 -35.98 50.66
N VAL A 418 -3.81 -36.66 51.41
CA VAL A 418 -3.43 -37.16 52.73
C VAL A 418 -3.69 -38.63 52.72
N ASP A 419 -2.62 -39.37 52.75
CA ASP A 419 -2.59 -40.83 52.99
C ASP A 419 -3.16 -41.71 51.85
N GLU A 420 -2.35 -41.89 50.93
CA GLU A 420 -2.66 -42.81 49.89
C GLU A 420 -1.39 -43.27 49.23
N SER A 421 -1.42 -44.11 48.42
CA SER A 421 -0.22 -44.59 47.89
C SER A 421 -0.30 -44.88 46.43
N VAL A 422 0.68 -44.59 45.75
CA VAL A 422 0.78 -45.00 44.37
C VAL A 422 2.16 -44.91 43.86
N ASN A 423 2.42 -45.48 42.78
CA ASN A 423 3.63 -45.21 42.08
C ASN A 423 3.49 -45.58 40.62
N VAL A 424 3.69 -44.67 39.77
CA VAL A 424 3.58 -44.87 38.33
C VAL A 424 4.63 -44.06 37.67
N THR A 425 5.03 -44.35 36.49
CA THR A 425 6.01 -43.46 35.86
C THR A 425 6.00 -43.58 34.37
N ASP A 426 6.42 -42.56 33.75
CA ASP A 426 6.63 -42.57 32.34
C ASP A 426 7.59 -41.49 31.91
N SER A 427 7.52 -40.98 30.91
CA SER A 427 8.22 -40.11 30.06
C SER A 427 8.90 -40.84 28.95
N LEU A 428 8.02 -41.24 28.10
CA LEU A 428 8.34 -42.10 26.99
C LEU A 428 8.70 -43.48 27.43
N ALA A 429 7.75 -43.96 28.22
CA ALA A 429 7.60 -45.33 28.64
C ALA A 429 8.62 -45.86 29.60
N GLY A 430 8.97 -45.08 30.58
CA GLY A 430 9.56 -45.63 31.81
C GLY A 430 8.51 -46.37 32.63
N THR A 431 8.91 -46.97 33.72
CA THR A 431 8.12 -47.84 34.60
C THR A 431 6.71 -47.34 34.81
N LEU A 432 5.76 -48.21 34.85
CA LEU A 432 4.42 -47.91 35.29
C LEU A 432 3.93 -49.02 36.24
N GLY A 433 3.69 -48.64 37.46
CA GLY A 433 3.17 -49.59 38.42
C GLY A 433 3.03 -49.06 39.81
N THR A 434 2.34 -49.73 40.62
CA THR A 434 1.98 -49.66 42.01
C THR A 434 0.72 -48.86 42.24
N LEU A 435 -0.03 -49.20 43.13
CA LEU A 435 -1.23 -48.57 43.56
C LEU A 435 -1.49 -48.90 44.97
N SER A 436 -2.37 -48.29 45.58
CA SER A 436 -2.91 -48.71 46.83
C SER A 436 -4.28 -48.13 47.06
N TYR A 437 -4.56 -47.66 48.10
CA TYR A 437 -5.82 -47.52 48.73
C TYR A 437 -6.87 -48.46 48.23
N THR A 438 -6.69 -49.68 48.68
CA THR A 438 -7.62 -50.77 48.46
C THR A 438 -8.01 -50.98 47.03
N ASP A 439 -7.12 -51.13 46.36
CA ASP A 439 -6.99 -51.64 45.06
C ASP A 439 -8.06 -52.40 44.38
N VAL A 440 -8.96 -51.94 43.79
CA VAL A 440 -9.63 -52.59 42.66
C VAL A 440 -9.91 -51.57 41.60
N LEU A 441 -8.96 -50.94 41.21
CA LEU A 441 -9.14 -49.80 40.39
C LEU A 441 -9.07 -50.10 38.95
N PRO A 442 -9.63 -49.33 38.13
CA PRO A 442 -9.20 -49.31 36.77
C PRO A 442 -7.80 -48.78 36.67
N LYS A 443 -7.00 -49.41 35.99
CA LYS A 443 -5.74 -48.93 35.58
C LYS A 443 -5.54 -49.21 34.13
N THR A 444 -4.77 -48.52 33.48
CA THR A 444 -4.56 -48.77 32.07
C THR A 444 -3.18 -48.36 31.72
N TYR A 445 -2.63 -48.70 30.67
CA TYR A 445 -1.41 -48.12 30.17
C TYR A 445 -1.27 -48.45 28.73
N THR A 446 -0.78 -47.60 27.95
CA THR A 446 -0.53 -47.87 26.54
C THR A 446 0.49 -46.87 26.09
N TYR A 447 1.06 -47.03 24.93
CA TYR A 447 2.00 -46.03 24.53
C TYR A 447 2.31 -45.99 23.07
N LEU A 448 2.53 -44.86 22.58
CA LEU A 448 3.12 -44.60 21.29
C LEU A 448 3.66 -43.19 21.26
N TRP A 449 4.11 -42.74 20.17
CA TRP A 449 4.58 -41.38 20.10
C TRP A 449 4.90 -40.93 18.70
N THR A 450 4.73 -39.71 18.42
CA THR A 450 5.18 -39.05 17.23
C THR A 450 5.03 -37.57 17.21
N VAL A 451 4.89 -36.89 16.17
CA VAL A 451 5.46 -35.71 15.86
C VAL A 451 5.08 -35.08 14.57
N GLY A 452 5.03 -34.00 14.35
CA GLY A 452 5.15 -33.03 13.77
C GLY A 452 4.91 -32.09 12.87
N PRO A 453 4.32 -31.13 12.33
CA PRO A 453 4.64 -30.46 11.09
C PRO A 453 5.36 -29.16 11.25
N TYR A 454 5.84 -28.68 10.12
CA TYR A 454 6.70 -27.52 10.09
C TYR A 454 6.26 -26.53 9.05
N ALA A 455 6.30 -25.29 9.44
CA ALA A 455 6.22 -24.20 8.50
C ALA A 455 7.46 -23.36 8.65
N SER A 456 8.30 -23.39 7.72
CA SER A 456 9.56 -22.68 7.55
C SER A 456 10.53 -22.72 8.69
N SER A 457 11.69 -22.96 8.38
CA SER A 457 12.95 -22.69 9.07
C SER A 457 12.92 -22.61 10.60
N GLY A 458 12.26 -23.52 11.27
CA GLY A 458 12.31 -23.64 12.71
C GLY A 458 11.60 -24.87 13.19
N ASP A 459 12.33 -25.67 13.94
CA ASP A 459 11.83 -26.87 14.58
C ASP A 459 11.24 -26.55 15.93
N TYR A 460 10.04 -27.01 16.19
CA TYR A 460 9.37 -26.83 17.48
C TYR A 460 9.06 -28.19 18.06
N THR A 461 9.60 -28.44 19.24
CA THR A 461 9.38 -29.67 19.97
C THR A 461 8.46 -29.45 21.13
N VAL A 462 7.43 -30.20 21.22
CA VAL A 462 6.51 -30.26 22.34
C VAL A 462 6.70 -31.56 23.07
N ASN A 463 6.81 -31.54 24.36
CA ASN A 463 7.21 -32.68 25.18
C ASN A 463 6.08 -33.28 25.98
N ASN A 464 6.20 -34.48 26.32
CA ASN A 464 5.23 -35.34 26.95
C ASN A 464 5.70 -35.87 28.29
N THR A 465 4.79 -36.05 29.22
CA THR A 465 5.10 -36.62 30.53
C THR A 465 3.87 -37.30 31.11
N ALA A 466 4.00 -38.38 31.75
CA ALA A 466 3.06 -38.81 32.73
C ALA A 466 3.81 -39.28 33.95
N THR A 467 3.39 -38.86 35.06
CA THR A 467 4.03 -39.22 36.31
C THR A 467 3.05 -39.15 37.42
N PHE A 468 3.14 -40.00 38.31
CA PHE A 468 2.45 -39.82 39.55
C PHE A 468 3.15 -40.52 40.65
N THR A 469 3.18 -39.99 41.80
CA THR A 469 3.73 -40.63 43.00
C THR A 469 3.11 -40.08 44.21
N THR A 470 2.84 -40.82 45.20
CA THR A 470 2.75 -40.31 46.50
C THR A 470 2.99 -41.29 47.55
N ASN A 471 3.13 -40.86 48.64
CA ASN A 471 2.57 -41.34 49.84
C ASN A 471 2.72 -40.38 50.92
N ASP A 472 1.69 -40.12 51.60
CA ASP A 472 1.52 -39.53 52.86
C ASP A 472 2.20 -38.24 53.19
N THR A 473 2.95 -37.78 52.42
CA THR A 473 3.58 -36.52 52.63
C THR A 473 3.88 -35.82 51.41
N GLY A 474 3.13 -36.24 50.56
CA GLY A 474 3.17 -35.39 49.59
C GLY A 474 3.61 -35.68 48.33
N ILE A 475 2.87 -36.19 47.53
CA ILE A 475 3.29 -36.08 46.25
C ILE A 475 2.28 -36.19 45.23
N THR A 476 2.55 -35.82 44.20
CA THR A 476 1.78 -35.36 43.17
C THR A 476 1.92 -36.01 41.86
N GLY A 477 0.91 -36.28 41.25
CA GLY A 477 0.88 -36.77 39.93
C GLY A 477 0.88 -35.75 38.87
N SER A 478 1.28 -36.13 37.74
CA SER A 478 1.37 -35.26 36.62
C SER A 478 0.93 -35.98 35.37
N SER A 479 0.51 -35.31 34.43
CA SER A 479 0.22 -35.87 33.13
C SER A 479 0.58 -34.87 32.08
N SER A 480 1.38 -35.24 31.17
CA SER A 480 1.79 -34.36 30.12
C SER A 480 1.69 -35.00 28.79
N TRP A 481 1.87 -34.27 27.83
CA TRP A 481 1.92 -34.72 26.49
C TRP A 481 2.75 -33.80 25.62
N SER A 482 3.18 -34.27 24.52
CA SER A 482 4.08 -33.50 23.71
C SER A 482 3.97 -33.76 22.23
N VAL A 483 4.23 -32.75 21.49
CA VAL A 483 4.20 -32.78 20.04
C VAL A 483 5.33 -31.91 19.52
N ILE A 484 5.91 -32.28 18.45
CA ILE A 484 6.81 -31.43 17.69
C ILE A 484 6.09 -30.88 16.49
N ILE A 485 6.28 -29.62 16.24
CA ILE A 485 5.65 -28.93 15.11
C ILE A 485 6.74 -28.17 14.36
N HIS A 486 6.96 -28.55 13.18
CA HIS A 486 7.70 -27.77 12.23
C HIS A 486 6.73 -27.00 11.37
N LEU A 487 6.81 -25.72 11.44
CA LEU A 487 5.99 -24.87 10.59
C LEU A 487 6.84 -24.37 9.42
N PRO A 488 6.39 -24.54 8.20
CA PRO A 488 6.95 -23.77 7.12
C PRO A 488 6.77 -22.30 7.48
N SER A 489 7.79 -21.52 7.48
CA SER A 489 7.60 -20.09 7.42
C SER A 489 6.80 -19.84 6.16
N HIS A 490 5.68 -19.22 6.31
CA HIS A 490 5.30 -18.32 5.23
C HIS A 490 6.51 -17.41 5.06
N GLY A 491 7.22 -17.58 3.95
CA GLY A 491 8.47 -16.86 3.75
C GLY A 491 8.19 -15.40 3.90
N ALA A 492 8.94 -14.73 4.74
CA ALA A 492 8.87 -13.30 4.80
C ALA A 492 9.23 -12.75 3.42
N THR A 493 8.59 -11.68 3.02
CA THR A 493 8.95 -11.00 1.78
C THR A 493 10.34 -10.40 1.89
N LEU A 494 11.04 -10.36 0.80
CA LEU A 494 12.41 -9.87 0.65
C LEU A 494 12.46 -8.91 -0.53
N THR A 495 13.28 -7.90 -0.46
CA THR A 495 13.36 -6.84 -1.47
C THR A 495 14.05 -7.27 -2.75
N ILE A 496 13.94 -6.45 -3.79
CA ILE A 496 14.76 -6.62 -5.01
C ILE A 496 16.26 -6.52 -4.69
N GLY A 497 16.62 -5.76 -3.65
CA GLY A 497 17.99 -5.62 -3.17
C GLY A 497 18.54 -6.93 -2.67
N TYR A 498 17.83 -7.57 -1.76
CA TYR A 498 18.17 -8.87 -1.22
C TYR A 498 18.38 -9.91 -2.33
N TRP A 499 17.38 -10.12 -3.16
CA TRP A 499 17.44 -11.13 -4.22
C TRP A 499 18.60 -10.90 -5.19
N LYS A 500 18.89 -9.63 -5.48
CA LYS A 500 20.01 -9.27 -6.35
C LYS A 500 21.37 -9.59 -5.72
N THR A 501 21.55 -9.31 -4.44
CA THR A 501 22.84 -9.53 -3.74
C THR A 501 23.07 -11.00 -3.41
N HIS A 502 21.99 -11.77 -3.22
CA HIS A 502 22.05 -13.19 -2.89
C HIS A 502 21.91 -14.11 -4.11
N ALA A 503 22.37 -13.67 -5.27
CA ALA A 503 22.39 -14.44 -6.51
C ALA A 503 23.79 -15.01 -6.85
N GLY A 504 24.70 -15.05 -5.90
CA GLY A 504 26.04 -15.66 -6.05
C GLY A 504 27.06 -14.81 -6.81
N PHE A 505 26.78 -13.53 -7.06
CA PHE A 505 27.72 -12.60 -7.72
C PHE A 505 28.41 -11.63 -6.74
N GLY A 506 28.25 -11.84 -5.46
CA GLY A 506 28.83 -11.06 -4.38
C GLY A 506 29.26 -11.97 -3.22
N PRO A 507 29.48 -11.41 -2.03
CA PRO A 507 29.86 -12.21 -0.86
C PRO A 507 28.73 -13.10 -0.34
N GLN A 508 27.51 -12.86 -0.77
CA GLN A 508 26.33 -13.59 -0.31
C GLN A 508 26.14 -14.90 -1.07
N LYS A 509 25.66 -15.91 -0.35
CA LYS A 509 25.37 -17.22 -0.93
C LYS A 509 24.25 -17.12 -1.97
N ASP A 510 24.37 -17.86 -3.05
CA ASP A 510 23.30 -17.98 -4.04
C ASP A 510 22.11 -18.75 -3.44
N VAL A 511 20.99 -18.03 -3.33
CA VAL A 511 19.69 -18.60 -2.96
C VAL A 511 18.64 -18.43 -4.06
N VAL A 512 19.05 -17.86 -5.20
CA VAL A 512 18.13 -17.59 -6.34
C VAL A 512 18.04 -18.78 -7.29
N THR A 513 19.17 -19.39 -7.60
CA THR A 513 19.25 -20.46 -8.63
C THR A 513 18.28 -21.62 -8.37
N GLN A 514 18.04 -21.97 -7.10
CA GLN A 514 17.14 -23.07 -6.74
C GLN A 514 15.66 -22.84 -7.14
N TYR A 515 15.26 -21.61 -7.35
CA TYR A 515 13.89 -21.23 -7.71
C TYR A 515 13.66 -21.04 -9.20
N LEU A 516 14.74 -21.10 -9.98
CA LEU A 516 14.66 -20.89 -11.43
C LEU A 516 14.33 -22.21 -12.17
N PRO A 517 13.65 -22.15 -13.31
CA PRO A 517 13.29 -20.95 -14.07
C PRO A 517 12.02 -20.25 -13.60
N ILE A 518 11.98 -18.93 -13.77
CA ILE A 518 10.79 -18.10 -13.50
C ILE A 518 10.41 -17.32 -14.76
N TRP A 519 9.15 -17.36 -15.13
CA TRP A 519 8.61 -16.58 -16.24
C TRP A 519 8.19 -15.18 -15.77
N LEU A 520 8.60 -14.17 -16.53
CA LEU A 520 8.09 -12.79 -16.47
C LEU A 520 7.23 -12.58 -17.73
N GLY A 521 5.95 -12.71 -17.56
CA GLY A 521 4.96 -12.90 -18.59
C GLY A 521 4.40 -14.32 -18.58
N THR A 522 3.36 -14.59 -19.36
CA THR A 522 2.81 -15.95 -19.49
C THR A 522 3.82 -16.88 -20.14
N PRO A 523 3.92 -18.13 -19.68
CA PRO A 523 4.82 -19.10 -20.32
C PRO A 523 4.61 -19.14 -21.84
N ASN A 524 5.71 -19.07 -22.58
CA ASN A 524 5.74 -19.04 -24.04
C ASN A 524 5.03 -17.84 -24.71
N GLY A 525 4.67 -16.80 -23.96
CA GLY A 525 4.16 -15.56 -24.55
C GLY A 525 5.21 -14.87 -25.44
N ALA A 526 4.75 -14.23 -26.52
CA ALA A 526 5.62 -13.69 -27.59
C ALA A 526 6.70 -12.69 -27.11
N LYS A 527 6.47 -12.07 -25.96
CA LYS A 527 7.39 -11.11 -25.33
C LYS A 527 7.80 -11.53 -23.90
N SER A 528 7.28 -12.65 -23.42
CA SER A 528 7.61 -13.17 -22.09
C SER A 528 9.10 -13.49 -21.98
N VAL A 529 9.61 -13.30 -20.78
CA VAL A 529 10.99 -13.60 -20.44
C VAL A 529 11.03 -14.82 -19.55
N ASN A 530 11.76 -15.85 -19.94
CA ASN A 530 12.09 -16.96 -19.07
C ASN A 530 13.44 -16.69 -18.38
N VAL A 531 13.40 -16.43 -17.09
CA VAL A 531 14.60 -16.21 -16.27
C VAL A 531 15.15 -17.56 -15.85
N THR A 532 16.17 -18.03 -16.54
CA THR A 532 16.71 -19.38 -16.41
C THR A 532 18.04 -19.45 -15.65
N SER A 533 18.61 -18.32 -15.27
CA SER A 533 19.90 -18.27 -14.56
C SER A 533 19.95 -17.10 -13.56
N ALA A 534 20.78 -17.24 -12.52
CA ALA A 534 21.01 -16.19 -11.53
C ALA A 534 21.54 -14.89 -12.17
N SER A 535 22.39 -14.97 -13.19
CA SER A 535 22.89 -13.78 -13.90
C SER A 535 21.77 -13.03 -14.62
N LEU A 536 20.84 -13.77 -15.21
CA LEU A 536 19.67 -13.19 -15.85
C LEU A 536 18.70 -12.60 -14.79
N ALA A 537 18.58 -13.25 -13.65
CA ALA A 537 17.81 -12.72 -12.54
C ALA A 537 18.39 -11.38 -12.05
N VAL A 538 19.70 -11.29 -11.82
CA VAL A 538 20.37 -10.04 -11.44
C VAL A 538 20.14 -8.93 -12.45
N LYS A 539 20.21 -9.25 -13.74
CA LYS A 539 19.95 -8.28 -14.80
C LYS A 539 18.54 -7.66 -14.65
N TYR A 540 17.51 -8.48 -14.46
CA TYR A 540 16.13 -7.98 -14.32
C TYR A 540 15.89 -7.32 -12.97
N LEU A 541 16.43 -7.85 -11.87
CA LEU A 541 16.38 -7.20 -10.55
C LEU A 541 17.09 -5.84 -10.55
N SER A 542 18.06 -5.64 -11.41
CA SER A 542 18.74 -4.36 -11.65
C SER A 542 18.03 -3.48 -12.70
N MET A 543 16.78 -3.79 -13.03
CA MET A 543 15.95 -3.04 -13.99
C MET A 543 16.61 -2.90 -15.38
N ASN A 544 17.37 -3.90 -15.82
CA ASN A 544 18.17 -3.85 -17.04
C ASN A 544 19.12 -2.62 -17.14
N GLY A 545 19.48 -1.99 -16.01
CA GLY A 545 20.27 -0.77 -15.96
C GLY A 545 19.49 0.51 -16.32
N ASP A 546 18.21 0.42 -16.60
CA ASP A 546 17.34 1.57 -16.91
C ASP A 546 16.08 1.56 -16.04
N ALA A 547 16.16 2.24 -14.91
CA ALA A 547 15.06 2.42 -13.98
C ALA A 547 14.03 3.48 -14.43
N SER A 548 14.26 4.19 -15.53
CA SER A 548 13.27 5.13 -16.07
C SER A 548 12.17 4.39 -16.85
N ASN A 549 12.48 3.23 -17.37
CA ASN A 549 11.55 2.38 -18.07
C ASN A 549 10.63 1.63 -17.08
N GLY A 550 9.34 1.92 -17.14
CA GLY A 550 8.37 1.32 -16.22
C GLY A 550 8.24 -0.20 -16.37
N ILE A 551 8.48 -0.76 -17.56
CA ILE A 551 8.48 -2.22 -17.76
C ILE A 551 9.70 -2.84 -17.07
N ASN A 552 10.84 -2.19 -17.05
CA ASN A 552 12.00 -2.69 -16.32
C ASN A 552 11.75 -2.67 -14.80
N LYS A 553 11.06 -1.63 -14.28
CA LYS A 553 10.60 -1.64 -12.90
C LYS A 553 9.66 -2.80 -12.62
N LEU A 554 8.69 -3.02 -13.51
CA LEU A 554 7.75 -4.12 -13.37
C LEU A 554 8.48 -5.48 -13.39
N TYR A 555 9.44 -5.68 -14.26
CA TYR A 555 10.23 -6.90 -14.28
C TYR A 555 10.94 -7.16 -12.95
N ALA A 556 11.59 -6.13 -12.39
CA ALA A 556 12.32 -6.27 -11.13
C ALA A 556 11.39 -6.65 -9.98
N GLN A 557 10.28 -5.93 -9.84
CA GLN A 557 9.34 -6.16 -8.76
C GLN A 557 8.56 -7.48 -8.92
N LEU A 558 8.20 -7.84 -10.15
CA LEU A 558 7.53 -9.10 -10.45
C LEU A 558 8.44 -10.30 -10.19
N LEU A 559 9.70 -10.19 -10.57
CA LEU A 559 10.67 -11.27 -10.31
C LEU A 559 10.87 -11.45 -8.80
N ALA A 560 11.07 -10.37 -8.06
CA ALA A 560 11.21 -10.43 -6.61
C ALA A 560 9.95 -11.01 -5.94
N ALA A 561 8.77 -10.60 -6.36
CA ALA A 561 7.52 -11.13 -5.84
C ALA A 561 7.37 -12.64 -6.12
N LYS A 562 7.71 -13.10 -7.30
CA LYS A 562 7.69 -14.53 -7.65
C LYS A 562 8.75 -15.33 -6.90
N LEU A 563 9.93 -14.75 -6.67
CA LEU A 563 10.97 -15.36 -5.82
C LEU A 563 10.50 -15.44 -4.37
N ASN A 564 9.85 -14.41 -3.85
CA ASN A 564 9.25 -14.42 -2.51
C ASN A 564 8.21 -15.54 -2.37
N ILE A 565 7.31 -15.69 -3.34
CA ILE A 565 6.31 -16.77 -3.34
C ILE A 565 6.99 -18.14 -3.46
N ALA A 566 7.99 -18.28 -4.32
CA ALA A 566 8.75 -19.52 -4.45
C ALA A 566 9.52 -19.86 -3.16
N ASN A 567 9.93 -18.84 -2.40
CA ASN A 567 10.52 -18.96 -1.08
C ASN A 567 9.47 -19.11 0.05
N GLY A 568 8.19 -19.24 -0.29
CA GLY A 568 7.11 -19.55 0.62
C GLY A 568 6.29 -18.37 1.13
N ALA A 569 6.53 -17.14 0.67
CA ALA A 569 5.72 -15.99 1.06
C ALA A 569 4.29 -16.09 0.52
N ASP A 570 3.31 -15.64 1.31
CA ASP A 570 1.93 -15.64 0.87
C ASP A 570 1.70 -14.64 -0.28
N GLY A 571 1.44 -15.17 -1.46
CA GLY A 571 1.15 -14.39 -2.67
C GLY A 571 -0.31 -14.00 -2.85
N THR A 572 -1.20 -14.40 -1.94
CA THR A 572 -2.67 -14.27 -2.11
C THR A 572 -3.07 -12.83 -2.42
N VAL A 573 -2.48 -11.87 -1.71
CA VAL A 573 -2.79 -10.44 -1.84
C VAL A 573 -2.36 -9.84 -3.18
N ILE A 574 -1.44 -10.50 -3.92
CA ILE A 574 -0.90 -9.98 -5.19
C ILE A 574 -1.18 -10.90 -6.41
N ASN A 575 -1.85 -12.02 -6.23
CA ASN A 575 -2.11 -12.97 -7.31
C ASN A 575 -2.76 -12.32 -8.54
N LYS A 576 -3.71 -11.40 -8.32
CA LYS A 576 -4.36 -10.66 -9.40
C LYS A 576 -3.39 -9.72 -10.12
N THR A 577 -2.50 -9.09 -9.37
CA THR A 577 -1.48 -8.19 -9.90
C THR A 577 -0.45 -8.96 -10.72
N ILE A 578 0.00 -10.11 -10.22
CA ILE A 578 0.92 -10.99 -10.95
C ILE A 578 0.28 -11.45 -12.26
N ALA A 579 -0.97 -11.93 -12.22
CA ALA A 579 -1.67 -12.39 -13.41
C ALA A 579 -1.83 -11.28 -14.46
N ALA A 580 -2.16 -10.06 -14.04
CA ALA A 580 -2.28 -8.91 -14.91
C ALA A 580 -0.93 -8.49 -15.52
N ALA A 581 0.12 -8.48 -14.71
CA ALA A 581 1.47 -8.18 -15.14
C ALA A 581 2.00 -9.22 -16.14
N ASP A 582 1.79 -10.50 -15.86
CA ASP A 582 2.20 -11.59 -16.76
C ASP A 582 1.43 -11.53 -18.08
N ALA A 583 0.13 -11.31 -18.06
CA ALA A 583 -0.66 -11.14 -19.27
C ALA A 583 -0.15 -9.97 -20.11
N PHE A 584 0.17 -8.85 -19.50
CA PHE A 584 0.71 -7.68 -20.20
C PHE A 584 2.10 -7.96 -20.78
N LEU A 585 2.98 -8.57 -20.00
CA LEU A 585 4.36 -8.87 -20.40
C LEU A 585 4.45 -9.99 -21.45
N SER A 586 3.38 -10.76 -21.64
CA SER A 586 3.32 -11.75 -22.72
C SER A 586 3.37 -11.13 -24.11
N THR A 587 2.96 -9.87 -24.24
CA THR A 587 2.87 -9.13 -25.51
C THR A 587 3.69 -7.83 -25.51
N ASN A 588 4.25 -7.43 -24.38
CA ASN A 588 5.02 -6.21 -24.22
C ASN A 588 6.34 -6.47 -23.51
N ASN A 589 7.37 -5.75 -23.87
CA ASN A 589 8.69 -5.79 -23.22
C ASN A 589 9.26 -4.38 -23.05
N SER A 590 10.48 -4.26 -22.52
CA SER A 590 11.12 -2.95 -22.26
C SER A 590 11.12 -2.03 -23.49
N SER A 591 11.26 -2.55 -24.71
CA SER A 591 11.25 -1.72 -25.91
C SER A 591 9.85 -1.18 -26.25
N SER A 592 8.80 -1.76 -25.70
CA SER A 592 7.43 -1.28 -25.89
C SER A 592 7.14 -0.01 -25.07
N TRP A 593 7.94 0.28 -24.04
CA TRP A 593 7.64 1.32 -23.07
C TRP A 593 7.38 2.70 -23.67
N SER A 594 8.24 3.12 -24.60
CA SER A 594 8.12 4.47 -25.21
C SER A 594 6.80 4.64 -25.96
N SER A 595 6.35 3.58 -26.64
CA SER A 595 5.15 3.58 -27.48
C SER A 595 3.85 3.32 -26.74
N LEU A 596 3.91 2.96 -25.45
CA LEU A 596 2.70 2.74 -24.67
C LEU A 596 1.90 4.02 -24.47
N SER A 597 0.56 3.88 -24.49
CA SER A 597 -0.35 4.94 -24.08
C SER A 597 -0.10 5.36 -22.62
N LYS A 598 -0.48 6.57 -22.26
CA LYS A 598 -0.41 7.07 -20.88
C LYS A 598 -1.16 6.14 -19.91
N THR A 599 -2.29 5.62 -20.32
CA THR A 599 -3.09 4.66 -19.53
C THR A 599 -2.29 3.40 -19.25
N ASN A 600 -1.70 2.79 -20.27
CA ASN A 600 -0.91 1.56 -20.10
C ASN A 600 0.36 1.81 -19.29
N LYS A 601 1.00 2.97 -19.44
CA LYS A 601 2.13 3.36 -18.59
C LYS A 601 1.74 3.45 -17.13
N ASN A 602 0.59 4.06 -16.84
CA ASN A 602 0.08 4.14 -15.47
C ASN A 602 -0.26 2.76 -14.89
N LEU A 603 -0.85 1.87 -15.69
CA LEU A 603 -1.11 0.49 -15.27
C LEU A 603 0.17 -0.26 -14.91
N VAL A 604 1.17 -0.21 -15.78
CA VAL A 604 2.48 -0.84 -15.56
C VAL A 604 3.14 -0.32 -14.28
N LEU A 605 3.12 1.00 -14.08
CA LEU A 605 3.68 1.62 -12.87
C LEU A 605 2.86 1.27 -11.63
N GLY A 606 1.55 1.18 -11.76
CA GLY A 606 0.66 0.74 -10.68
C GLY A 606 0.96 -0.70 -10.24
N TRP A 607 1.10 -1.62 -11.17
CA TRP A 607 1.49 -3.00 -10.85
C TRP A 607 2.87 -3.08 -10.22
N ALA A 608 3.85 -2.35 -10.77
CA ALA A 608 5.19 -2.29 -10.19
C ALA A 608 5.15 -1.77 -8.75
N SER A 609 4.38 -0.72 -8.47
CA SER A 609 4.21 -0.17 -7.12
C SER A 609 3.51 -1.13 -6.16
N THR A 610 2.49 -1.86 -6.63
CA THR A 610 1.81 -2.86 -5.80
C THR A 610 2.75 -4.00 -5.42
N LEU A 611 3.53 -4.49 -6.39
CA LEU A 611 4.51 -5.54 -6.17
C LEU A 611 5.68 -5.06 -5.29
N ASP A 612 6.08 -3.81 -5.42
CA ASP A 612 7.06 -3.17 -4.54
C ASP A 612 6.57 -3.14 -3.10
N ASN A 613 5.34 -2.68 -2.88
CA ASN A 613 4.72 -2.69 -1.55
C ASN A 613 4.67 -4.10 -0.94
N TYR A 614 4.36 -5.11 -1.74
CA TYR A 614 4.40 -6.49 -1.29
C TYR A 614 5.81 -6.93 -0.93
N ASN A 615 6.78 -6.70 -1.79
CA ASN A 615 8.18 -7.08 -1.58
C ASN A 615 8.79 -6.40 -0.34
N ASN A 616 8.26 -5.24 0.06
CA ASN A 616 8.64 -4.50 1.27
C ASN A 616 7.73 -4.78 2.48
N GLY A 617 6.85 -5.77 2.43
CA GLY A 617 5.99 -6.15 3.54
C GLY A 617 4.86 -5.19 3.87
N LEU A 618 4.59 -4.21 3.02
CA LEU A 618 3.58 -3.16 3.27
C LEU A 618 2.14 -3.61 2.99
N MET A 619 1.94 -4.88 2.67
CA MET A 619 0.63 -5.45 2.34
C MET A 619 0.16 -6.52 3.34
N GLY A 620 0.67 -6.47 4.57
CA GLY A 620 0.26 -7.37 5.64
C GLY A 620 0.89 -8.77 5.58
N VAL A 621 1.84 -8.99 4.68
CA VAL A 621 2.67 -10.19 4.63
C VAL A 621 3.94 -9.93 5.46
N PRO A 622 4.40 -10.88 6.28
CA PRO A 622 5.63 -10.71 7.03
C PRO A 622 6.81 -10.32 6.13
N HIS A 623 7.65 -9.41 6.59
CA HIS A 623 8.84 -8.96 5.90
C HIS A 623 10.09 -9.33 6.72
N ALA A 624 11.10 -9.87 6.07
CA ALA A 624 12.34 -10.19 6.74
C ALA A 624 13.18 -8.92 6.95
N VAL A 625 13.81 -8.82 8.09
CA VAL A 625 14.85 -7.81 8.32
C VAL A 625 16.07 -8.23 7.51
N GLU A 626 16.48 -7.41 6.54
CA GLU A 626 17.60 -7.63 5.63
C GLU A 626 18.91 -7.10 6.19
#